data_d81e4b6305d2520bb1d729e0cb0d0e24
#
_entry.id   d81e4b6305d2520bb1d729e0cb0d0e24
#
_cell.length_a   1.000
_cell.length_b   1.000
_cell.length_c   1.000
_cell.angle_alpha   90.00
_cell.angle_beta   90.00
_cell.angle_gamma   90.00
#
_symmetry.space_group_name_H-M   'P 1'
#
loop_
_entity.id
_entity.type
_entity.pdbx_description
1 polymer ?
#
loop_
_entity_poly.entity_id
_entity_poly.type
_entity_poly.pdbx_seq_one_letter_code
_entity_poly.pdbx_strand_id
1 'polypeptide(L)'
;EHFVYNTWHCSGYERRMCDKGRAFFEPMVFRNLAWYYKSFLTSDVCMVTVSGMDDEGYFYFGPSLGMSKCIADNSKIVIVEINRNIPRIKGSEDARIHISEIDHIVETGDPQLFEMPNPAPTETDVKTANLLLPYIENGSCIQLGIGGMPNALGELKDLGMHTELCSDGYLAMFKAGKLTNAKKTLHPGKGVLGLAIGSHELNDWLNDNPDYTGYPLSYVNDPYVISQNDDMVSINACIGADLYGQIS
;
A
#
# COMPACT_ATOMS: atom_id res chain seq x y z
N GLU A 1 -25.16 14.27 -10.14
CA GLU A 1 -26.59 13.98 -10.36
C GLU A 1 -26.83 12.67 -11.16
N HIS A 2 -25.78 12.11 -11.81
CA HIS A 2 -25.91 10.89 -12.63
C HIS A 2 -25.38 9.64 -11.94
N PHE A 3 -24.58 9.79 -10.88
CA PHE A 3 -23.94 8.69 -10.17
C PHE A 3 -24.11 8.86 -8.66
N VAL A 4 -24.24 7.75 -7.95
CA VAL A 4 -24.13 7.66 -6.50
C VAL A 4 -22.70 7.21 -6.20
N TYR A 5 -21.98 8.01 -5.41
CA TYR A 5 -20.61 7.71 -5.03
C TYR A 5 -20.59 7.07 -3.64
N ASN A 6 -20.18 5.82 -3.59
CA ASN A 6 -19.90 5.11 -2.34
C ASN A 6 -18.39 4.96 -2.19
N THR A 7 -17.89 5.11 -0.97
CA THR A 7 -16.45 5.00 -0.69
C THR A 7 -16.22 4.37 0.67
N TRP A 8 -15.23 3.50 0.74
CA TRP A 8 -14.69 2.97 2.00
C TRP A 8 -13.41 3.70 2.44
N HIS A 9 -12.90 4.62 1.61
CA HIS A 9 -11.80 5.53 1.97
C HIS A 9 -12.33 6.96 2.01
N CYS A 10 -12.13 7.65 3.13
CA CYS A 10 -12.72 8.97 3.35
C CYS A 10 -11.64 10.03 3.61
N SER A 11 -11.04 10.52 2.52
CA SER A 11 -10.11 11.64 2.55
C SER A 11 -10.83 12.98 2.78
N GLY A 12 -10.09 14.07 2.80
CA GLY A 12 -10.67 15.42 2.90
C GLY A 12 -11.60 15.77 1.73
N TYR A 13 -11.43 15.13 0.57
CA TYR A 13 -12.34 15.33 -0.57
C TYR A 13 -13.66 14.60 -0.34
N GLU A 14 -13.61 13.31 0.00
CA GLU A 14 -14.80 12.48 0.24
C GLU A 14 -15.62 13.02 1.40
N ARG A 15 -14.99 13.49 2.50
CA ARG A 15 -15.71 14.14 3.61
C ARG A 15 -16.56 15.30 3.12
N ARG A 16 -16.00 16.20 2.31
CA ARG A 16 -16.75 17.33 1.74
C ARG A 16 -17.89 16.89 0.83
N MET A 17 -17.75 15.75 0.16
CA MET A 17 -18.82 15.18 -0.67
C MET A 17 -19.91 14.55 0.19
N CYS A 18 -19.54 13.82 1.26
CA CYS A 18 -20.47 13.27 2.23
C CYS A 18 -21.27 14.37 2.94
N ASP A 19 -20.60 15.44 3.40
CA ASP A 19 -21.27 16.60 4.04
C ASP A 19 -22.31 17.28 3.13
N LYS A 20 -22.11 17.18 1.81
CA LYS A 20 -23.05 17.70 0.81
C LYS A 20 -24.11 16.67 0.38
N GLY A 21 -24.13 15.48 0.97
CA GLY A 21 -25.03 14.40 0.56
C GLY A 21 -24.78 13.85 -0.85
N ARG A 22 -23.56 13.96 -1.37
CA ARG A 22 -23.17 13.53 -2.72
C ARG A 22 -22.34 12.26 -2.73
N ALA A 23 -21.90 11.78 -1.57
CA ALA A 23 -21.20 10.54 -1.38
C ALA A 23 -21.66 9.86 -0.11
N PHE A 24 -21.53 8.55 -0.05
CA PHE A 24 -21.80 7.73 1.12
C PHE A 24 -20.52 7.04 1.56
N PHE A 25 -20.23 7.13 2.86
CA PHE A 25 -19.10 6.45 3.45
C PHE A 25 -19.53 5.12 4.04
N GLU A 26 -18.87 4.05 3.63
CA GLU A 26 -19.08 2.70 4.12
C GLU A 26 -17.85 2.27 4.93
N PRO A 27 -17.87 2.39 6.27
CA PRO A 27 -16.73 2.05 7.10
C PRO A 27 -16.44 0.55 7.02
N MET A 28 -15.21 0.20 6.73
CA MET A 28 -14.75 -1.19 6.76
C MET A 28 -13.29 -1.30 7.17
N VAL A 29 -12.94 -2.41 7.80
CA VAL A 29 -11.55 -2.71 8.11
C VAL A 29 -10.85 -3.11 6.82
N PHE A 30 -9.76 -2.43 6.47
CA PHE A 30 -9.13 -2.53 5.16
C PHE A 30 -8.67 -3.95 4.80
N ARG A 31 -8.13 -4.70 5.76
CA ARG A 31 -7.78 -6.13 5.56
C ARG A 31 -8.97 -7.02 5.17
N ASN A 32 -10.19 -6.62 5.56
CA ASN A 32 -11.40 -7.40 5.32
C ASN A 32 -12.05 -7.05 3.97
N LEU A 33 -11.47 -6.13 3.19
CA LEU A 33 -12.03 -5.66 1.92
C LEU A 33 -12.35 -6.83 0.97
N ALA A 34 -11.41 -7.76 0.80
CA ALA A 34 -11.61 -8.93 -0.04
C ALA A 34 -12.80 -9.78 0.41
N TRP A 35 -12.99 -9.95 1.73
CA TRP A 35 -14.12 -10.67 2.28
C TRP A 35 -15.45 -9.95 2.03
N TYR A 36 -15.48 -8.60 2.12
CA TYR A 36 -16.67 -7.83 1.79
C TYR A 36 -17.07 -7.98 0.33
N TYR A 37 -16.13 -7.85 -0.60
CA TYR A 37 -16.41 -8.05 -2.03
C TYR A 37 -16.84 -9.47 -2.35
N LYS A 38 -16.23 -10.46 -1.73
CA LYS A 38 -16.58 -11.87 -1.94
C LYS A 38 -17.94 -12.25 -1.35
N SER A 39 -18.37 -11.61 -0.25
CA SER A 39 -19.52 -12.08 0.54
C SER A 39 -20.75 -11.19 0.44
N PHE A 40 -20.61 -9.90 0.22
CA PHE A 40 -21.71 -8.94 0.36
C PHE A 40 -21.81 -7.92 -0.77
N LEU A 41 -20.68 -7.51 -1.33
CA LEU A 41 -20.68 -6.51 -2.39
C LEU A 41 -20.73 -7.22 -3.75
N THR A 42 -21.62 -6.73 -4.61
CA THR A 42 -21.65 -7.16 -6.02
C THR A 42 -21.12 -6.02 -6.87
N SER A 43 -20.13 -6.31 -7.70
CA SER A 43 -19.62 -5.36 -8.68
C SER A 43 -20.03 -5.83 -10.08
N ASP A 44 -20.69 -4.97 -10.83
CA ASP A 44 -20.98 -5.27 -12.23
C ASP A 44 -19.77 -5.02 -13.11
N VAL A 45 -18.99 -3.97 -12.81
CA VAL A 45 -17.84 -3.57 -13.61
C VAL A 45 -16.69 -3.18 -12.70
N CYS A 46 -15.53 -3.81 -12.87
CA CYS A 46 -14.24 -3.34 -12.33
C CYS A 46 -13.53 -2.52 -13.40
N MET A 47 -13.10 -1.32 -13.04
CA MET A 47 -12.21 -0.51 -13.88
C MET A 47 -10.93 -0.23 -13.09
N VAL A 48 -9.79 -0.67 -13.61
CA VAL A 48 -8.52 -0.55 -12.90
C VAL A 48 -7.38 -0.23 -13.86
N THR A 49 -6.45 0.64 -13.44
CA THR A 49 -5.24 0.93 -14.20
C THR A 49 -4.16 -0.11 -13.86
N VAL A 50 -3.47 -0.61 -14.88
CA VAL A 50 -2.46 -1.67 -14.79
C VAL A 50 -1.20 -1.30 -15.57
N SER A 51 -0.10 -2.01 -15.31
CA SER A 51 1.16 -1.88 -16.06
C SER A 51 1.03 -2.27 -17.53
N GLY A 52 2.11 -2.12 -18.31
CA GLY A 52 2.26 -2.84 -19.58
C GLY A 52 2.25 -4.36 -19.36
N MET A 53 1.73 -5.09 -20.35
CA MET A 53 1.71 -6.56 -20.34
C MET A 53 3.13 -7.13 -20.41
N ASP A 54 3.40 -8.20 -19.68
CA ASP A 54 4.64 -8.95 -19.80
C ASP A 54 4.57 -10.02 -20.89
N ASP A 55 5.68 -10.75 -21.11
CA ASP A 55 5.77 -11.79 -22.15
C ASP A 55 4.92 -13.03 -21.85
N GLU A 56 4.44 -13.18 -20.62
CA GLU A 56 3.56 -14.28 -20.18
C GLU A 56 2.08 -13.90 -20.23
N GLY A 57 1.75 -12.66 -20.62
CA GLY A 57 0.38 -12.18 -20.74
C GLY A 57 -0.20 -11.58 -19.46
N TYR A 58 0.63 -11.23 -18.49
CA TYR A 58 0.20 -10.62 -17.24
C TYR A 58 0.36 -9.10 -17.25
N PHE A 59 -0.59 -8.45 -16.60
CA PHE A 59 -0.55 -7.05 -16.20
C PHE A 59 -0.45 -6.96 -14.69
N TYR A 60 0.27 -5.96 -14.17
CA TYR A 60 0.49 -5.77 -12.73
C TYR A 60 -0.33 -4.60 -12.22
N PHE A 61 -0.93 -4.74 -11.04
CA PHE A 61 -1.70 -3.66 -10.41
C PHE A 61 -0.81 -2.56 -9.81
N GLY A 62 0.50 -2.81 -9.72
CA GLY A 62 1.48 -1.85 -9.22
C GLY A 62 1.14 -1.33 -7.83
N PRO A 63 1.11 0.01 -7.62
CA PRO A 63 0.85 0.61 -6.33
C PRO A 63 -0.50 0.25 -5.69
N SER A 64 -1.46 -0.23 -6.47
CA SER A 64 -2.82 -0.58 -6.01
C SER A 64 -3.03 -2.09 -5.81
N LEU A 65 -1.97 -2.89 -5.81
CA LEU A 65 -2.02 -4.36 -5.81
C LEU A 65 -2.83 -4.96 -4.65
N GLY A 66 -2.82 -4.32 -3.48
CA GLY A 66 -3.36 -4.91 -2.25
C GLY A 66 -4.86 -5.19 -2.25
N MET A 67 -5.62 -4.64 -3.19
CA MET A 67 -7.08 -4.78 -3.26
C MET A 67 -7.61 -5.09 -4.67
N SER A 68 -6.86 -4.78 -5.71
CA SER A 68 -7.39 -4.74 -7.09
C SER A 68 -7.83 -6.10 -7.59
N LYS A 69 -7.05 -7.17 -7.33
CA LYS A 69 -7.41 -8.52 -7.77
C LYS A 69 -8.73 -8.99 -7.17
N CYS A 70 -8.94 -8.81 -5.87
CA CYS A 70 -10.19 -9.25 -5.24
C CYS A 70 -11.43 -8.52 -5.77
N ILE A 71 -11.29 -7.28 -6.22
CA ILE A 71 -12.38 -6.52 -6.86
C ILE A 71 -12.62 -7.07 -8.27
N ALA A 72 -11.56 -7.27 -9.06
CA ALA A 72 -11.66 -7.82 -10.39
C ALA A 72 -12.33 -9.21 -10.39
N ASP A 73 -11.90 -10.12 -9.51
CA ASP A 73 -12.44 -11.49 -9.39
C ASP A 73 -13.91 -11.53 -8.98
N ASN A 74 -14.42 -10.49 -8.34
CA ASN A 74 -15.83 -10.41 -7.91
C ASN A 74 -16.65 -9.44 -8.76
N SER A 75 -16.16 -9.08 -9.94
CA SER A 75 -16.86 -8.26 -10.93
C SER A 75 -17.29 -9.09 -12.14
N LYS A 76 -18.41 -8.72 -12.77
CA LYS A 76 -18.92 -9.41 -13.96
C LYS A 76 -18.16 -9.02 -15.22
N ILE A 77 -17.65 -7.80 -15.27
CA ILE A 77 -16.88 -7.23 -16.39
C ILE A 77 -15.64 -6.58 -15.82
N VAL A 78 -14.49 -6.92 -16.38
CA VAL A 78 -13.20 -6.35 -16.01
C VAL A 78 -12.66 -5.51 -17.17
N ILE A 79 -12.48 -4.22 -16.91
CA ILE A 79 -11.90 -3.25 -17.84
C ILE A 79 -10.57 -2.79 -17.27
N VAL A 80 -9.49 -2.97 -18.02
CA VAL A 80 -8.18 -2.45 -17.63
C VAL A 80 -7.78 -1.27 -18.49
N GLU A 81 -7.24 -0.25 -17.86
CA GLU A 81 -6.54 0.85 -18.52
C GLU A 81 -5.04 0.60 -18.42
N ILE A 82 -4.37 0.45 -19.57
CA ILE A 82 -2.92 0.27 -19.59
C ILE A 82 -2.23 1.63 -19.39
N ASN A 83 -1.33 1.66 -18.43
CA ASN A 83 -0.38 2.75 -18.22
C ASN A 83 1.00 2.17 -17.93
N ARG A 84 1.93 2.32 -18.86
CA ARG A 84 3.28 1.74 -18.78
C ARG A 84 4.17 2.42 -17.73
N ASN A 85 3.70 3.53 -17.15
CA ASN A 85 4.35 4.14 -15.98
C ASN A 85 4.00 3.43 -14.66
N ILE A 86 3.02 2.52 -14.64
CA ILE A 86 2.73 1.67 -13.47
C ILE A 86 3.87 0.67 -13.27
N PRO A 87 4.55 0.67 -12.10
CA PRO A 87 5.64 -0.27 -11.84
C PRO A 87 5.10 -1.71 -11.72
N ARG A 88 5.85 -2.65 -12.25
CA ARG A 88 5.56 -4.08 -12.08
C ARG A 88 6.07 -4.54 -10.73
N ILE A 89 5.21 -4.50 -9.72
CA ILE A 89 5.50 -5.00 -8.38
C ILE A 89 5.10 -6.48 -8.35
N LYS A 90 6.10 -7.35 -8.38
CA LYS A 90 5.90 -8.80 -8.36
C LYS A 90 5.61 -9.30 -6.95
N GLY A 91 4.99 -10.48 -6.84
CA GLY A 91 4.69 -11.07 -5.53
C GLY A 91 3.73 -12.24 -5.63
N SER A 92 2.64 -12.19 -4.87
CA SER A 92 1.57 -13.18 -4.97
C SER A 92 0.85 -13.10 -6.31
N GLU A 93 0.06 -14.12 -6.64
CA GLU A 93 -0.80 -14.12 -7.83
C GLU A 93 -1.80 -12.96 -7.81
N ASP A 94 -2.17 -12.46 -6.62
CA ASP A 94 -3.05 -11.30 -6.46
C ASP A 94 -2.40 -9.96 -6.86
N ALA A 95 -1.09 -9.93 -7.10
CA ALA A 95 -0.40 -8.71 -7.56
C ALA A 95 -0.59 -8.44 -9.06
N ARG A 96 -1.15 -9.39 -9.81
CA ARG A 96 -1.25 -9.38 -11.28
C ARG A 96 -2.57 -9.95 -11.77
N ILE A 97 -2.87 -9.70 -13.03
CA ILE A 97 -4.04 -10.26 -13.74
C ILE A 97 -3.63 -10.71 -15.13
N HIS A 98 -4.06 -11.90 -15.54
CA HIS A 98 -3.77 -12.42 -16.86
C HIS A 98 -4.77 -11.89 -17.90
N ILE A 99 -4.34 -11.73 -19.14
CA ILE A 99 -5.17 -11.22 -20.25
C ILE A 99 -6.47 -12.00 -20.43
N SER A 100 -6.50 -13.29 -20.13
CA SER A 100 -7.70 -14.13 -20.23
C SER A 100 -8.78 -13.83 -19.18
N GLU A 101 -8.46 -13.03 -18.17
CA GLU A 101 -9.38 -12.61 -17.11
C GLU A 101 -9.96 -11.20 -17.36
N ILE A 102 -9.63 -10.60 -18.51
CA ILE A 102 -9.97 -9.22 -18.85
C ILE A 102 -10.96 -9.21 -20.02
N ASP A 103 -12.07 -8.48 -19.86
CA ASP A 103 -13.06 -8.34 -20.93
C ASP A 103 -12.72 -7.20 -21.89
N HIS A 104 -12.18 -6.09 -21.38
CA HIS A 104 -11.84 -4.92 -22.20
C HIS A 104 -10.52 -4.29 -21.78
N ILE A 105 -9.75 -3.87 -22.80
CA ILE A 105 -8.48 -3.17 -22.63
C ILE A 105 -8.59 -1.78 -23.24
N VAL A 106 -8.16 -0.76 -22.52
CA VAL A 106 -8.14 0.65 -22.94
C VAL A 106 -6.70 1.17 -22.84
N GLU A 107 -6.25 1.85 -23.89
CA GLU A 107 -4.95 2.55 -23.89
C GLU A 107 -5.18 4.06 -23.96
N THR A 108 -4.67 4.81 -22.97
CA THR A 108 -4.90 6.25 -22.81
C THR A 108 -3.65 7.11 -22.98
N GLY A 109 -2.51 6.50 -23.33
CA GLY A 109 -1.27 7.23 -23.66
C GLY A 109 -0.33 7.46 -22.48
N ASP A 110 -0.33 6.57 -21.52
CA ASP A 110 0.65 6.48 -20.43
C ASP A 110 0.82 7.80 -19.62
N PRO A 111 -0.25 8.34 -18.99
CA PRO A 111 -0.13 9.55 -18.19
C PRO A 111 0.81 9.34 -17.00
N GLN A 112 1.49 10.42 -16.60
CA GLN A 112 2.34 10.38 -15.41
C GLN A 112 1.52 10.02 -14.17
N LEU A 113 2.11 9.23 -13.29
CA LEU A 113 1.47 8.84 -12.02
C LEU A 113 1.42 10.05 -11.07
N PHE A 114 0.42 10.04 -10.22
CA PHE A 114 0.34 11.01 -9.13
C PHE A 114 1.54 10.83 -8.18
N GLU A 115 2.21 11.93 -7.88
CA GLU A 115 3.23 11.97 -6.83
C GLU A 115 2.65 12.53 -5.53
N MET A 116 2.89 11.84 -4.43
CA MET A 116 2.57 12.39 -3.12
C MET A 116 3.67 13.36 -2.69
N PRO A 117 3.33 14.59 -2.28
CA PRO A 117 4.32 15.50 -1.71
C PRO A 117 5.04 14.88 -0.52
N ASN A 118 6.36 14.91 -0.51
CA ASN A 118 7.20 14.42 0.58
C ASN A 118 7.96 15.62 1.22
N PRO A 119 7.31 16.43 2.06
CA PRO A 119 7.92 17.59 2.67
C PRO A 119 9.02 17.16 3.65
N ALA A 120 10.01 18.03 3.84
CA ALA A 120 11.03 17.82 4.86
C ALA A 120 10.39 17.67 6.24
N PRO A 121 10.93 16.78 7.12
CA PRO A 121 10.41 16.60 8.46
C PRO A 121 10.43 17.91 9.25
N THR A 122 9.37 18.17 9.99
CA THR A 122 9.30 19.30 10.91
C THR A 122 10.10 18.99 12.18
N GLU A 123 10.37 20.02 12.99
CA GLU A 123 10.99 19.83 14.32
C GLU A 123 10.16 18.89 15.21
N THR A 124 8.84 18.94 15.09
CA THR A 124 7.93 18.05 15.82
C THR A 124 8.07 16.61 15.37
N ASP A 125 8.18 16.37 14.06
CA ASP A 125 8.39 15.02 13.51
C ASP A 125 9.69 14.42 14.01
N VAL A 126 10.77 15.20 14.04
CA VAL A 126 12.07 14.76 14.57
C VAL A 126 12.00 14.44 16.07
N LYS A 127 11.33 15.27 16.86
CA LYS A 127 11.13 15.02 18.29
C LYS A 127 10.31 13.74 18.52
N THR A 128 9.23 13.57 17.78
CA THR A 128 8.38 12.37 17.87
C THR A 128 9.16 11.12 17.51
N ALA A 129 9.91 11.15 16.42
CA ALA A 129 10.75 10.04 16.00
C ALA A 129 11.80 9.66 17.07
N ASN A 130 12.45 10.65 17.68
CA ASN A 130 13.43 10.39 18.75
C ASN A 130 12.81 9.72 19.99
N LEU A 131 11.53 9.95 20.27
CA LEU A 131 10.80 9.26 21.35
C LEU A 131 10.49 7.80 21.01
N LEU A 132 10.41 7.47 19.73
CA LEU A 132 10.08 6.12 19.24
C LEU A 132 11.33 5.24 19.04
N LEU A 133 12.51 5.85 18.81
CA LEU A 133 13.77 5.14 18.60
C LEU A 133 14.08 4.06 19.66
N PRO A 134 13.85 4.29 20.98
CA PRO A 134 14.14 3.29 22.00
C PRO A 134 13.33 1.99 21.87
N TYR A 135 12.27 1.98 21.07
CA TYR A 135 11.40 0.82 20.84
C TYR A 135 11.75 0.04 19.58
N ILE A 136 12.75 0.49 18.82
CA ILE A 136 13.18 -0.13 17.56
C ILE A 136 14.60 -0.62 17.73
N GLU A 137 14.82 -1.92 17.48
CA GLU A 137 16.14 -2.53 17.58
C GLU A 137 16.76 -2.79 16.20
N ASN A 138 18.04 -3.08 16.14
CA ASN A 138 18.70 -3.53 14.93
C ASN A 138 18.11 -4.87 14.48
N GLY A 139 17.59 -4.91 13.26
CA GLY A 139 16.92 -6.09 12.72
C GLY A 139 15.41 -6.11 12.89
N SER A 140 14.82 -5.15 13.62
CA SER A 140 13.37 -5.06 13.75
C SER A 140 12.70 -5.06 12.38
N CYS A 141 11.59 -5.79 12.27
CA CYS A 141 10.68 -5.69 11.14
C CYS A 141 9.72 -4.54 11.38
N ILE A 142 9.65 -3.57 10.47
CA ILE A 142 8.89 -2.34 10.69
C ILE A 142 7.75 -2.14 9.71
N GLN A 143 6.67 -1.57 10.23
CA GLN A 143 5.58 -0.97 9.47
C GLN A 143 5.47 0.50 9.87
N LEU A 144 5.50 1.39 8.89
CA LEU A 144 5.40 2.83 9.08
C LEU A 144 4.18 3.38 8.37
N GLY A 145 3.47 4.29 9.02
CA GLY A 145 2.49 5.14 8.36
C GLY A 145 3.15 6.18 7.44
N ILE A 146 2.33 7.02 6.80
CA ILE A 146 2.79 8.14 5.97
C ILE A 146 3.31 9.25 6.89
N GLY A 147 4.55 9.69 6.71
CA GLY A 147 5.11 10.82 7.48
C GLY A 147 6.63 10.88 7.53
N GLY A 148 7.17 11.92 8.14
CA GLY A 148 8.58 12.29 8.17
C GLY A 148 9.53 11.45 9.05
N MET A 149 9.11 10.26 9.50
CA MET A 149 9.88 9.41 10.42
C MET A 149 11.22 8.83 9.89
N PRO A 150 11.37 8.53 8.58
CA PRO A 150 12.53 7.76 8.10
C PRO A 150 13.89 8.41 8.35
N ASN A 151 13.93 9.75 8.35
CA ASN A 151 15.20 10.49 8.55
C ASN A 151 15.70 10.48 9.99
N ALA A 152 14.86 10.08 10.96
CA ALA A 152 15.18 10.07 12.36
C ALA A 152 15.64 8.70 12.91
N LEU A 153 15.70 7.65 12.08
CA LEU A 153 16.04 6.29 12.52
C LEU A 153 17.53 6.12 12.91
N GLY A 154 18.27 7.21 13.10
CA GLY A 154 19.58 7.22 13.72
C GLY A 154 20.56 6.21 13.13
N GLU A 155 21.21 5.42 14.00
CA GLU A 155 22.19 4.40 13.64
C GLU A 155 21.61 2.99 13.48
N LEU A 156 20.27 2.84 13.42
CA LEU A 156 19.62 1.54 13.23
C LEU A 156 20.07 0.85 11.93
N LYS A 157 20.21 -0.47 11.99
CA LYS A 157 20.72 -1.31 10.89
C LYS A 157 19.86 -2.56 10.72
N ASP A 158 19.95 -3.13 9.53
CA ASP A 158 19.35 -4.42 9.17
C ASP A 158 17.84 -4.49 9.36
N LEU A 159 17.15 -3.34 9.22
CA LEU A 159 15.70 -3.28 9.33
C LEU A 159 15.02 -4.12 8.25
N GLY A 160 13.88 -4.71 8.61
CA GLY A 160 12.99 -5.41 7.69
C GLY A 160 11.73 -4.59 7.39
N MET A 161 11.12 -4.83 6.24
CA MET A 161 9.86 -4.19 5.82
C MET A 161 8.75 -5.23 5.73
N HIS A 162 7.67 -5.03 6.50
CA HIS A 162 6.36 -5.65 6.31
C HIS A 162 5.31 -4.58 6.54
N THR A 163 4.77 -4.02 5.47
CA THR A 163 3.98 -2.79 5.55
C THR A 163 2.73 -2.82 4.69
N GLU A 164 1.65 -2.24 5.17
CA GLU A 164 0.50 -1.94 4.34
C GLU A 164 0.89 -1.03 3.18
N LEU A 165 1.52 0.08 3.50
CA LEU A 165 1.85 1.13 2.54
C LEU A 165 3.37 1.38 2.49
N CYS A 166 3.97 1.14 1.33
CA CYS A 166 5.34 1.51 1.03
C CYS A 166 5.40 2.99 0.58
N SER A 167 6.26 3.78 1.19
CA SER A 167 6.44 5.21 0.91
C SER A 167 7.91 5.56 0.69
N ASP A 168 8.18 6.80 0.28
CA ASP A 168 9.54 7.32 0.12
C ASP A 168 10.43 7.16 1.35
N GLY A 169 9.80 6.99 2.52
CA GLY A 169 10.51 6.68 3.75
C GLY A 169 11.30 5.38 3.69
N TYR A 170 10.74 4.34 3.10
CA TYR A 170 11.45 3.07 2.92
C TYR A 170 12.55 3.19 1.86
N LEU A 171 12.32 3.93 0.79
CA LEU A 171 13.36 4.24 -0.20
C LEU A 171 14.54 4.97 0.43
N ALA A 172 14.28 5.96 1.30
CA ALA A 172 15.33 6.68 2.02
C ALA A 172 16.13 5.75 2.95
N MET A 173 15.47 4.84 3.68
CA MET A 173 16.14 3.84 4.50
C MET A 173 16.97 2.86 3.68
N PHE A 174 16.46 2.43 2.53
CA PHE A 174 17.19 1.57 1.60
C PHE A 174 18.46 2.27 1.10
N LYS A 175 18.36 3.51 0.61
CA LYS A 175 19.51 4.31 0.15
C LYS A 175 20.55 4.54 1.25
N ALA A 176 20.11 4.65 2.49
CA ALA A 176 20.98 4.78 3.66
C ALA A 176 21.59 3.43 4.13
N GLY A 177 21.30 2.31 3.44
CA GLY A 177 21.77 0.97 3.80
C GLY A 177 21.19 0.40 5.09
N LYS A 178 20.06 0.93 5.56
CA LYS A 178 19.40 0.52 6.81
C LYS A 178 18.35 -0.56 6.60
N LEU A 179 17.72 -0.59 5.43
CA LEU A 179 16.67 -1.53 5.06
C LEU A 179 17.27 -2.68 4.26
N THR A 180 17.58 -3.79 4.91
CA THR A 180 18.23 -4.95 4.27
C THR A 180 17.30 -6.16 4.16
N ASN A 181 16.24 -6.22 4.97
CA ASN A 181 15.35 -7.37 5.11
C ASN A 181 16.05 -8.68 5.55
N ALA A 182 17.35 -8.65 5.84
CA ALA A 182 18.18 -9.84 6.05
C ALA A 182 17.79 -10.62 7.31
N LYS A 183 17.24 -9.95 8.32
CA LYS A 183 16.88 -10.55 9.61
C LYS A 183 15.40 -10.87 9.77
N LYS A 184 14.60 -10.66 8.73
CA LYS A 184 13.17 -11.00 8.78
C LYS A 184 12.97 -12.49 8.98
N THR A 185 12.05 -12.85 9.86
CA THR A 185 11.63 -14.24 10.10
C THR A 185 10.74 -14.71 8.96
N LEU A 186 9.72 -13.93 8.61
CA LEU A 186 8.83 -14.21 7.48
C LEU A 186 9.33 -13.48 6.23
N HIS A 187 9.47 -14.19 5.11
CA HIS A 187 10.06 -13.69 3.86
C HIS A 187 11.47 -13.11 4.06
N PRO A 188 12.45 -13.91 4.54
CA PRO A 188 13.81 -13.42 4.77
C PRO A 188 14.43 -12.88 3.49
N GLY A 189 15.08 -11.72 3.60
CA GLY A 189 15.68 -11.02 2.47
C GLY A 189 14.67 -10.29 1.56
N LYS A 190 13.37 -10.31 1.87
CA LYS A 190 12.32 -9.66 1.05
C LYS A 190 11.55 -8.62 1.85
N GLY A 191 11.42 -7.43 1.29
CA GLY A 191 10.43 -6.45 1.76
C GLY A 191 9.02 -6.85 1.29
N VAL A 192 8.04 -6.77 2.19
CA VAL A 192 6.63 -7.09 1.90
C VAL A 192 5.80 -5.82 1.95
N LEU A 193 4.98 -5.60 0.90
CA LEU A 193 4.07 -4.45 0.82
C LEU A 193 2.69 -4.84 0.28
N GLY A 194 1.68 -4.08 0.69
CA GLY A 194 0.32 -4.17 0.17
C GLY A 194 -0.01 -3.08 -0.84
N LEU A 195 0.52 -1.89 -0.64
CA LEU A 195 0.29 -0.70 -1.45
C LEU A 195 1.58 0.11 -1.57
N ALA A 196 1.66 1.02 -2.52
CA ALA A 196 2.73 2.01 -2.59
C ALA A 196 2.19 3.41 -2.91
N ILE A 197 2.77 4.44 -2.32
CA ILE A 197 2.48 5.83 -2.67
C ILE A 197 3.71 6.71 -2.36
N GLY A 198 4.12 7.52 -3.30
CA GLY A 198 5.28 8.41 -3.13
C GLY A 198 5.71 9.06 -4.44
N SER A 199 7.01 9.20 -4.60
CA SER A 199 7.65 9.81 -5.77
C SER A 199 7.73 8.86 -6.97
N HIS A 200 8.06 9.41 -8.14
CA HIS A 200 8.42 8.58 -9.30
C HIS A 200 9.63 7.70 -9.01
N GLU A 201 10.59 8.19 -8.23
CA GLU A 201 11.76 7.40 -7.84
C GLU A 201 11.40 6.17 -7.01
N LEU A 202 10.37 6.25 -6.14
CA LEU A 202 9.83 5.10 -5.42
C LEU A 202 9.25 4.07 -6.40
N ASN A 203 8.51 4.53 -7.41
CA ASN A 203 7.95 3.65 -8.43
C ASN A 203 9.04 2.96 -9.26
N ASP A 204 10.09 3.70 -9.65
CA ASP A 204 11.24 3.15 -10.36
C ASP A 204 11.98 2.11 -9.51
N TRP A 205 12.15 2.38 -8.22
CA TRP A 205 12.79 1.45 -7.28
C TRP A 205 12.00 0.15 -7.10
N LEU A 206 10.68 0.20 -7.10
CA LEU A 206 9.81 -0.98 -6.94
C LEU A 206 9.63 -1.75 -8.25
N ASN A 207 9.88 -1.12 -9.41
CA ASN A 207 9.64 -1.73 -10.71
C ASN A 207 10.55 -2.92 -10.98
N ASP A 208 9.96 -4.10 -11.15
CA ASP A 208 10.66 -5.38 -11.36
C ASP A 208 11.76 -5.69 -10.31
N ASN A 209 11.66 -5.08 -9.12
CA ASN A 209 12.65 -5.26 -8.07
C ASN A 209 12.46 -6.61 -7.36
N PRO A 210 13.43 -7.54 -7.45
CA PRO A 210 13.28 -8.88 -6.89
C PRO A 210 13.33 -8.92 -5.36
N ASP A 211 13.79 -7.85 -4.70
CA ASP A 211 13.94 -7.79 -3.24
C ASP A 211 12.66 -7.33 -2.53
N TYR A 212 11.64 -6.93 -3.30
CA TYR A 212 10.35 -6.49 -2.78
C TYR A 212 9.22 -7.31 -3.38
N THR A 213 8.22 -7.65 -2.55
CA THR A 213 7.15 -8.54 -2.97
C THR A 213 5.79 -8.02 -2.50
N GLY A 214 4.86 -7.98 -3.43
CA GLY A 214 3.50 -7.50 -3.23
C GLY A 214 2.55 -8.61 -2.80
N TYR A 215 1.73 -8.33 -1.79
CA TYR A 215 0.68 -9.24 -1.31
C TYR A 215 -0.64 -8.49 -1.09
N PRO A 216 -1.80 -9.17 -1.16
CA PRO A 216 -3.08 -8.55 -0.86
C PRO A 216 -3.14 -8.08 0.60
N LEU A 217 -3.95 -7.05 0.87
CA LEU A 217 -4.10 -6.49 2.23
C LEU A 217 -4.66 -7.50 3.23
N SER A 218 -5.42 -8.47 2.76
CA SER A 218 -5.89 -9.59 3.59
C SER A 218 -4.76 -10.46 4.14
N TYR A 219 -3.58 -10.45 3.49
CA TYR A 219 -2.37 -11.10 3.96
C TYR A 219 -1.48 -10.13 4.75
N VAL A 220 -1.18 -8.97 4.16
CA VAL A 220 -0.22 -8.01 4.76
C VAL A 220 -0.69 -7.51 6.12
N ASN A 221 -2.01 -7.26 6.26
CA ASN A 221 -2.62 -6.74 7.48
C ASN A 221 -3.23 -7.83 8.38
N ASP A 222 -2.98 -9.10 8.09
CA ASP A 222 -3.45 -10.20 8.93
C ASP A 222 -2.62 -10.28 10.21
N PRO A 223 -3.22 -10.15 11.40
CA PRO A 223 -2.49 -10.23 12.66
C PRO A 223 -1.71 -11.53 12.85
N TYR A 224 -2.21 -12.64 12.33
CA TYR A 224 -1.49 -13.91 12.37
C TYR A 224 -0.24 -13.89 11.49
N VAL A 225 -0.31 -13.30 10.29
CA VAL A 225 0.84 -13.15 9.40
C VAL A 225 1.85 -12.17 10.02
N ILE A 226 1.38 -11.02 10.51
CA ILE A 226 2.22 -10.00 11.15
C ILE A 226 3.00 -10.59 12.33
N SER A 227 2.32 -11.39 13.17
CA SER A 227 2.91 -11.99 14.38
C SER A 227 4.00 -13.04 14.10
N GLN A 228 4.17 -13.46 12.86
CA GLN A 228 5.25 -14.38 12.46
C GLN A 228 6.58 -13.67 12.18
N ASN A 229 6.59 -12.33 12.17
CA ASN A 229 7.84 -11.56 12.13
C ASN A 229 8.28 -11.26 13.55
N ASP A 230 9.46 -11.75 13.91
CA ASP A 230 10.11 -11.42 15.17
C ASP A 230 10.42 -9.90 15.20
N ASP A 231 10.41 -9.30 16.39
CA ASP A 231 10.70 -7.90 16.62
C ASP A 231 9.90 -6.95 15.70
N MET A 232 8.62 -7.27 15.47
CA MET A 232 7.74 -6.46 14.63
C MET A 232 7.30 -5.19 15.37
N VAL A 233 7.59 -4.03 14.79
CA VAL A 233 7.21 -2.72 15.30
C VAL A 233 6.32 -2.00 14.29
N SER A 234 5.08 -1.68 14.70
CA SER A 234 4.11 -0.94 13.88
C SER A 234 3.92 0.46 14.42
N ILE A 235 4.15 1.48 13.57
CA ILE A 235 4.10 2.89 13.93
C ILE A 235 3.14 3.60 12.99
N ASN A 236 2.05 4.13 13.57
CA ASN A 236 1.03 4.86 12.83
C ASN A 236 0.64 6.14 13.56
N ALA A 237 0.20 7.14 12.80
CA ALA A 237 -0.42 8.33 13.35
C ALA A 237 -1.90 8.07 13.65
N CYS A 238 -2.44 8.75 14.67
CA CYS A 238 -3.87 8.78 14.94
C CYS A 238 -4.42 10.20 14.75
N ILE A 239 -5.72 10.30 14.44
CA ILE A 239 -6.43 11.59 14.34
C ILE A 239 -6.74 12.12 15.75
N GLY A 240 -7.06 11.23 16.69
CA GLY A 240 -7.37 11.57 18.06
C GLY A 240 -7.10 10.41 19.01
N ALA A 241 -6.83 10.75 20.26
CA ALA A 241 -6.76 9.81 21.36
C ALA A 241 -7.47 10.39 22.58
N ASP A 242 -8.21 9.57 23.31
CA ASP A 242 -8.85 9.99 24.56
C ASP A 242 -7.99 9.62 25.80
N LEU A 243 -8.44 10.07 26.96
CA LEU A 243 -7.74 9.77 28.23
C LEU A 243 -7.87 8.29 28.68
N TYR A 244 -8.70 7.52 28.04
CA TYR A 244 -8.86 6.08 28.28
C TYR A 244 -8.01 5.23 27.34
N GLY A 245 -7.23 5.86 26.44
CA GLY A 245 -6.36 5.17 25.49
C GLY A 245 -7.08 4.69 24.22
N GLN A 246 -8.28 5.17 23.95
CA GLN A 246 -8.97 4.89 22.68
C GLN A 246 -8.36 5.75 21.58
N ILE A 247 -8.11 5.13 20.44
CA ILE A 247 -7.45 5.73 19.28
C ILE A 247 -8.42 5.76 18.10
N SER A 248 -8.48 6.88 17.39
CA SER A 248 -9.29 7.05 16.18
C SER A 248 -8.47 7.63 15.02
#